data_89c84db1305a88bf172b936e69d6fe11
#
_entry.id   89c84db1305a88bf172b936e69d6fe11
#
_cell.length_a   1.000
_cell.length_b   1.000
_cell.length_c   1.000
_cell.angle_alpha   90.00
_cell.angle_beta   90.00
_cell.angle_gamma   90.00
#
_symmetry.space_group_name_H-M   'P 1'
#
loop_
_entity.id
_entity.type
_entity.pdbx_description
1 polymer ?
#
loop_
_entity_poly.entity_id
_entity_poly.type
_entity_poly.pdbx_seq_one_letter_code
_entity_poly.pdbx_strand_id
1 'polypeptide(L)'
;RNYLLAGLATLSATAIALVLARYLALPNISLVFLAAVLVVAVRSSLGPALACAGLSFLFYDFLFIPPTFTFIVARQEDVLTLLFFLLMAILAGNLASRQKRQLEALRQTQAQTTALLELSRRLGAATDVQAVCSVAVHQLQLLADIEALVAMRDKQAAWIFKGDLLPSLTEQEQAAAQWAWKHGQQAGQGTDTLPEGHWWWLPLSGDGQPLGLLGIRTFAQGRLPPDRRRLVCALAQPLAQALGRAMLA
;
A
#
# COMPACT_ATOMS: atom_id res chain seq x y z
N ARG A 1 15.65 16.55 -7.84
CA ARG A 1 15.92 16.86 -6.41
C ARG A 1 16.95 15.91 -5.79
N ASN A 2 16.90 14.61 -6.06
CA ASN A 2 17.81 13.62 -5.50
C ASN A 2 19.23 13.66 -6.11
N TYR A 3 19.37 14.02 -7.39
CA TYR A 3 20.67 14.23 -8.03
C TYR A 3 21.36 15.52 -7.57
N LEU A 4 20.57 16.54 -7.19
CA LEU A 4 21.11 17.75 -6.55
C LEU A 4 21.73 17.42 -5.18
N LEU A 5 21.12 16.52 -4.43
CA LEU A 5 21.67 16.03 -3.16
C LEU A 5 23.00 15.30 -3.37
N ALA A 6 23.14 14.50 -4.44
CA ALA A 6 24.39 13.85 -4.79
C ALA A 6 25.50 14.87 -5.07
N GLY A 7 25.21 15.89 -5.89
CA GLY A 7 26.17 16.96 -6.20
C GLY A 7 26.58 17.75 -4.96
N LEU A 8 25.62 18.16 -4.12
CA LEU A 8 25.90 18.90 -2.88
C LEU A 8 26.71 18.06 -1.88
N ALA A 9 26.41 16.77 -1.76
CA ALA A 9 27.16 15.86 -0.90
C ALA A 9 28.60 15.70 -1.36
N THR A 10 28.82 15.55 -2.67
CA THR A 10 30.17 15.47 -3.24
C THR A 10 30.94 16.77 -3.05
N LEU A 11 30.31 17.93 -3.29
CA LEU A 11 30.95 19.22 -3.07
C LEU A 11 31.30 19.45 -1.60
N SER A 12 30.41 19.11 -0.68
CA SER A 12 30.68 19.22 0.76
C SER A 12 31.81 18.28 1.20
N ALA A 13 31.82 17.05 0.69
CA ALA A 13 32.90 16.10 0.94
C ALA A 13 34.25 16.62 0.39
N THR A 14 34.25 17.23 -0.80
CA THR A 14 35.47 17.83 -1.39
C THR A 14 35.97 18.99 -0.53
N ALA A 15 35.08 19.87 -0.07
CA ALA A 15 35.46 20.98 0.82
C ALA A 15 36.07 20.47 2.13
N ILE A 16 35.44 19.49 2.75
CA ILE A 16 35.95 18.85 3.96
C ILE A 16 37.30 18.16 3.70
N ALA A 17 37.41 17.41 2.60
CA ALA A 17 38.64 16.72 2.20
C ALA A 17 39.81 17.67 1.98
N LEU A 18 39.59 18.84 1.35
CA LEU A 18 40.61 19.87 1.15
C LEU A 18 41.12 20.44 2.49
N VAL A 19 40.26 20.63 3.49
CA VAL A 19 40.66 21.06 4.82
C VAL A 19 41.47 19.95 5.52
N LEU A 20 40.98 18.72 5.46
CA LEU A 20 41.60 17.57 6.12
C LEU A 20 42.92 17.11 5.44
N ALA A 21 43.09 17.39 4.15
CA ALA A 21 44.31 17.04 3.42
C ALA A 21 45.59 17.64 4.01
N ARG A 22 45.44 18.70 4.82
CA ARG A 22 46.58 19.29 5.58
C ARG A 22 46.99 18.46 6.79
N TYR A 23 46.14 17.55 7.26
CA TYR A 23 46.34 16.80 8.49
C TYR A 23 46.31 15.29 8.31
N LEU A 24 45.73 14.80 7.22
CA LEU A 24 45.48 13.38 6.98
C LEU A 24 46.24 12.89 5.77
N ALA A 25 46.68 11.61 5.82
CA ALA A 25 47.28 10.92 4.68
C ALA A 25 46.22 10.60 3.59
N LEU A 26 46.64 10.49 2.34
CA LEU A 26 45.81 10.22 1.16
C LEU A 26 44.77 9.07 1.34
N PRO A 27 45.14 7.90 1.93
CA PRO A 27 44.21 6.81 2.09
C PRO A 27 42.99 7.17 2.99
N ASN A 28 43.17 8.08 3.95
CA ASN A 28 42.13 8.50 4.86
C ASN A 28 41.17 9.54 4.24
N ILE A 29 41.61 10.26 3.22
CA ILE A 29 40.78 11.22 2.48
C ILE A 29 39.70 10.50 1.67
N SER A 30 39.98 9.33 1.14
CA SER A 30 39.02 8.51 0.40
C SER A 30 37.79 8.13 1.28
N LEU A 31 37.98 7.97 2.61
CA LEU A 31 36.92 7.66 3.55
C LEU A 31 35.88 8.81 3.67
N VAL A 32 36.31 10.05 3.48
CA VAL A 32 35.40 11.22 3.48
C VAL A 32 34.43 11.14 2.30
N PHE A 33 34.94 10.81 1.13
CA PHE A 33 34.13 10.62 -0.06
C PHE A 33 33.21 9.39 0.06
N LEU A 34 33.73 8.31 0.65
CA LEU A 34 32.93 7.12 0.92
C LEU A 34 31.76 7.42 1.87
N ALA A 35 32.00 8.24 2.91
CA ALA A 35 30.94 8.66 3.82
C ALA A 35 29.85 9.48 3.11
N ALA A 36 30.24 10.38 2.17
CA ALA A 36 29.27 11.13 1.37
C ALA A 36 28.43 10.20 0.48
N VAL A 37 29.04 9.22 -0.18
CA VAL A 37 28.34 8.19 -0.96
C VAL A 37 27.34 7.43 -0.10
N LEU A 38 27.76 7.04 1.10
CA LEU A 38 26.92 6.30 2.05
C LEU A 38 25.70 7.11 2.49
N VAL A 39 25.90 8.39 2.83
CA VAL A 39 24.81 9.31 3.21
C VAL A 39 23.80 9.48 2.08
N VAL A 40 24.27 9.66 0.85
CA VAL A 40 23.39 9.76 -0.33
C VAL A 40 22.66 8.45 -0.59
N ALA A 41 23.34 7.31 -0.47
CA ALA A 41 22.76 5.99 -0.69
C ALA A 41 21.63 5.68 0.31
N VAL A 42 21.76 6.09 1.58
CA VAL A 42 20.74 5.89 2.60
C VAL A 42 19.55 6.84 2.41
N ARG A 43 19.79 8.07 1.96
CA ARG A 43 18.71 9.09 1.82
C ARG A 43 18.01 9.12 0.46
N SER A 44 18.60 8.52 -0.55
CA SER A 44 18.07 8.54 -1.91
C SER A 44 17.89 7.14 -2.50
N SER A 45 17.67 7.06 -3.81
CA SER A 45 17.60 5.80 -4.56
C SER A 45 18.98 5.41 -5.13
N LEU A 46 19.05 4.21 -5.73
CA LEU A 46 20.28 3.66 -6.29
C LEU A 46 20.93 4.60 -7.33
N GLY A 47 20.15 5.23 -8.21
CA GLY A 47 20.67 6.10 -9.28
C GLY A 47 21.51 7.29 -8.76
N PRO A 48 20.96 8.15 -7.88
CA PRO A 48 21.71 9.23 -7.25
C PRO A 48 22.93 8.76 -6.44
N ALA A 49 22.86 7.57 -5.80
CA ALA A 49 23.98 7.01 -5.07
C ALA A 49 25.13 6.62 -6.01
N LEU A 50 24.83 6.01 -7.15
CA LEU A 50 25.83 5.70 -8.18
C LEU A 50 26.44 6.96 -8.79
N ALA A 51 25.61 7.99 -9.05
CA ALA A 51 26.11 9.28 -9.54
C ALA A 51 27.03 9.94 -8.52
N CYS A 52 26.68 9.89 -7.22
CA CYS A 52 27.54 10.38 -6.14
C CYS A 52 28.87 9.62 -6.08
N ALA A 53 28.83 8.29 -6.21
CA ALA A 53 30.06 7.47 -6.21
C ALA A 53 30.98 7.82 -7.37
N GLY A 54 30.43 7.95 -8.59
CA GLY A 54 31.20 8.35 -9.77
C GLY A 54 31.82 9.75 -9.64
N LEU A 55 31.00 10.73 -9.18
CA LEU A 55 31.47 12.10 -8.93
C LEU A 55 32.53 12.12 -7.82
N SER A 56 32.32 11.42 -6.73
CA SER A 56 33.29 11.34 -5.62
C SER A 56 34.62 10.76 -6.05
N PHE A 57 34.60 9.72 -6.88
CA PHE A 57 35.82 9.14 -7.46
C PHE A 57 36.52 10.15 -8.36
N LEU A 58 35.79 10.81 -9.27
CA LEU A 58 36.39 11.80 -10.18
C LEU A 58 37.03 12.97 -9.43
N PHE A 59 36.37 13.49 -8.39
CA PHE A 59 36.91 14.58 -7.56
C PHE A 59 38.10 14.10 -6.73
N TYR A 60 38.07 12.88 -6.20
CA TYR A 60 39.14 12.30 -5.44
C TYR A 60 40.40 12.08 -6.34
N ASP A 61 40.22 11.47 -7.52
CA ASP A 61 41.28 11.23 -8.49
C ASP A 61 41.93 12.54 -8.98
N PHE A 62 41.10 13.49 -9.41
CA PHE A 62 41.54 14.75 -9.98
C PHE A 62 42.29 15.69 -9.01
N LEU A 63 41.83 15.74 -7.75
CA LEU A 63 42.33 16.71 -6.76
C LEU A 63 43.43 16.14 -5.85
N PHE A 64 43.41 14.85 -5.56
CA PHE A 64 44.26 14.29 -4.50
C PHE A 64 45.30 13.27 -4.99
N ILE A 65 45.10 12.65 -6.17
CA ILE A 65 46.06 11.65 -6.67
C ILE A 65 47.10 12.33 -7.57
N PRO A 66 48.43 12.22 -7.28
CA PRO A 66 49.49 12.74 -8.18
C PRO A 66 49.63 11.89 -9.46
N PRO A 67 49.77 12.52 -10.65
CA PRO A 67 49.88 13.95 -10.90
C PRO A 67 48.49 14.63 -10.85
N THR A 68 48.32 15.57 -9.88
CA THR A 68 47.09 16.33 -9.70
C THR A 68 46.70 17.06 -10.99
N PHE A 69 45.36 17.26 -11.19
CA PHE A 69 44.73 17.88 -12.37
C PHE A 69 44.90 17.09 -13.69
N THR A 70 45.15 15.79 -13.61
CA THR A 70 45.14 14.89 -14.74
C THR A 70 44.23 13.68 -14.48
N PHE A 71 43.45 13.29 -15.49
CA PHE A 71 42.62 12.08 -15.45
C PHE A 71 43.40 10.88 -15.98
N ILE A 72 44.43 10.47 -15.28
CA ILE A 72 45.19 9.27 -15.66
C ILE A 72 44.97 8.22 -14.59
N VAL A 73 44.01 7.32 -14.83
CA VAL A 73 43.79 6.12 -14.01
C VAL A 73 44.95 5.13 -14.34
N ALA A 74 46.14 5.42 -13.85
CA ALA A 74 47.32 4.64 -14.19
C ALA A 74 47.69 3.56 -13.16
N ARG A 75 47.07 3.62 -11.96
CA ARG A 75 47.38 2.70 -10.86
C ARG A 75 46.24 1.70 -10.64
N GLN A 76 46.60 0.44 -10.41
CA GLN A 76 45.63 -0.61 -10.06
C GLN A 76 44.88 -0.28 -8.78
N GLU A 77 45.46 0.50 -7.87
CA GLU A 77 44.88 0.95 -6.60
C GLU A 77 43.70 1.91 -6.82
N ASP A 78 43.71 2.74 -7.86
CA ASP A 78 42.65 3.70 -8.17
C ASP A 78 41.43 2.99 -8.72
N VAL A 79 41.60 1.95 -9.52
CA VAL A 79 40.52 1.08 -10.01
C VAL A 79 39.87 0.35 -8.85
N LEU A 80 40.63 -0.11 -7.86
CA LEU A 80 40.15 -0.79 -6.69
C LEU A 80 39.31 0.17 -5.84
N THR A 81 39.74 1.42 -5.67
CA THR A 81 38.98 2.45 -4.94
C THR A 81 37.65 2.76 -5.61
N LEU A 82 37.60 2.88 -6.95
CA LEU A 82 36.38 3.04 -7.70
C LEU A 82 35.42 1.85 -7.50
N LEU A 83 35.96 0.64 -7.56
CA LEU A 83 35.18 -0.59 -7.37
C LEU A 83 34.57 -0.63 -5.97
N PHE A 84 35.30 -0.23 -4.94
CA PHE A 84 34.79 -0.13 -3.56
C PHE A 84 33.69 0.93 -3.44
N PHE A 85 33.86 2.11 -4.04
CA PHE A 85 32.81 3.15 -4.02
C PHE A 85 31.54 2.65 -4.70
N LEU A 86 31.66 2.00 -5.84
CA LEU A 86 30.54 1.42 -6.58
C LEU A 86 29.84 0.31 -5.77
N LEU A 87 30.64 -0.61 -5.21
CA LEU A 87 30.12 -1.70 -4.39
C LEU A 87 29.35 -1.17 -3.18
N MET A 88 29.90 -0.20 -2.47
CA MET A 88 29.26 0.42 -1.31
C MET A 88 28.00 1.18 -1.69
N ALA A 89 28.00 1.89 -2.82
CA ALA A 89 26.80 2.57 -3.33
C ALA A 89 25.68 1.58 -3.64
N ILE A 90 26.01 0.44 -4.27
CA ILE A 90 25.05 -0.62 -4.58
C ILE A 90 24.52 -1.29 -3.31
N LEU A 91 25.38 -1.68 -2.39
CA LEU A 91 24.99 -2.35 -1.16
C LEU A 91 24.11 -1.46 -0.28
N ALA A 92 24.56 -0.23 -0.03
CA ALA A 92 23.81 0.72 0.78
C ALA A 92 22.49 1.14 0.13
N GLY A 93 22.48 1.39 -1.19
CA GLY A 93 21.29 1.73 -1.95
C GLY A 93 20.25 0.60 -1.97
N ASN A 94 20.70 -0.65 -2.14
CA ASN A 94 19.80 -1.81 -2.08
C ASN A 94 19.23 -2.01 -0.67
N LEU A 95 20.05 -1.87 0.36
CA LEU A 95 19.60 -2.02 1.75
C LEU A 95 18.58 -0.94 2.10
N ALA A 96 18.85 0.32 1.79
CA ALA A 96 17.93 1.43 2.02
C ALA A 96 16.60 1.25 1.27
N SER A 97 16.65 0.78 0.01
CA SER A 97 15.47 0.51 -0.79
C SER A 97 14.62 -0.64 -0.24
N ARG A 98 15.25 -1.68 0.31
CA ARG A 98 14.56 -2.79 0.97
C ARG A 98 13.86 -2.34 2.25
N GLN A 99 14.55 -1.58 3.10
CA GLN A 99 13.98 -1.04 4.33
C GLN A 99 12.78 -0.13 4.06
N LYS A 100 12.88 0.73 3.04
CA LYS A 100 11.77 1.61 2.65
C LYS A 100 10.54 0.83 2.21
N ARG A 101 10.71 -0.19 1.37
CA ARG A 101 9.60 -1.06 0.94
C ARG A 101 8.96 -1.82 2.11
N GLN A 102 9.77 -2.33 3.03
CA GLN A 102 9.26 -3.00 4.24
C GLN A 102 8.44 -2.05 5.11
N LEU A 103 8.92 -0.81 5.30
CA LEU A 103 8.20 0.19 6.08
C LEU A 103 6.89 0.60 5.41
N GLU A 104 6.88 0.76 4.08
CA GLU A 104 5.66 1.05 3.32
C GLU A 104 4.64 -0.09 3.42
N ALA A 105 5.08 -1.35 3.30
CA ALA A 105 4.22 -2.53 3.47
C ALA A 105 3.63 -2.61 4.89
N LEU A 106 4.45 -2.37 5.92
CA LEU A 106 3.98 -2.34 7.31
C LEU A 106 2.94 -1.23 7.54
N ARG A 107 3.18 -0.03 7.00
CA ARG A 107 2.23 1.09 7.10
C ARG A 107 0.90 0.78 6.43
N GLN A 108 0.92 0.13 5.26
CA GLN A 108 -0.30 -0.30 4.58
C GLN A 108 -1.08 -1.32 5.40
N THR A 109 -0.40 -2.32 5.96
CA THR A 109 -1.03 -3.34 6.82
C THR A 109 -1.62 -2.71 8.08
N GLN A 110 -0.89 -1.80 8.73
CA GLN A 110 -1.40 -1.07 9.90
C GLN A 110 -2.61 -0.21 9.57
N ALA A 111 -2.59 0.52 8.45
CA ALA A 111 -3.72 1.34 8.03
C ALA A 111 -4.98 0.48 7.78
N GLN A 112 -4.83 -0.67 7.14
CA GLN A 112 -5.94 -1.62 6.93
C GLN A 112 -6.49 -2.15 8.27
N THR A 113 -5.61 -2.57 9.18
CA THR A 113 -6.01 -3.08 10.50
C THR A 113 -6.73 -2.00 11.32
N THR A 114 -6.22 -0.77 11.32
CA THR A 114 -6.83 0.35 12.02
C THR A 114 -8.21 0.70 11.44
N ALA A 115 -8.35 0.69 10.12
CA ALA A 115 -9.64 0.93 9.46
C ALA A 115 -10.67 -0.15 9.82
N LEU A 116 -10.27 -1.42 9.87
CA LEU A 116 -11.14 -2.52 10.28
C LEU A 116 -11.56 -2.43 11.75
N LEU A 117 -10.63 -2.07 12.64
CA LEU A 117 -10.93 -1.89 14.07
C LEU A 117 -11.88 -0.71 14.30
N GLU A 118 -11.65 0.42 13.63
CA GLU A 118 -12.54 1.58 13.74
C GLU A 118 -13.95 1.29 13.22
N LEU A 119 -14.03 0.57 12.10
CA LEU A 119 -15.32 0.12 11.57
C LEU A 119 -16.02 -0.84 12.56
N SER A 120 -15.30 -1.84 13.08
CA SER A 120 -15.84 -2.78 14.06
C SER A 120 -16.33 -2.06 15.31
N ARG A 121 -15.63 -1.01 15.75
CA ARG A 121 -16.03 -0.15 16.87
C ARG A 121 -17.31 0.62 16.56
N ARG A 122 -17.40 1.25 15.38
CA ARG A 122 -18.60 2.00 14.95
C ARG A 122 -19.80 1.08 14.80
N LEU A 123 -19.62 -0.09 14.20
CA LEU A 123 -20.65 -1.11 14.11
C LEU A 123 -21.06 -1.64 15.50
N GLY A 124 -20.10 -1.72 16.43
CA GLY A 124 -20.33 -2.12 17.81
C GLY A 124 -21.14 -1.11 18.63
N ALA A 125 -21.02 0.17 18.33
CA ALA A 125 -21.74 1.25 19.00
C ALA A 125 -23.17 1.46 18.44
N ALA A 126 -23.47 0.93 17.26
CA ALA A 126 -24.81 1.03 16.67
C ALA A 126 -25.75 0.05 17.36
N THR A 127 -26.83 0.57 17.93
CA THR A 127 -27.82 -0.19 18.72
C THR A 127 -29.03 -0.62 17.89
N ASP A 128 -29.23 -0.04 16.71
CA ASP A 128 -30.36 -0.32 15.83
C ASP A 128 -29.88 -0.87 14.47
N VAL A 129 -30.65 -1.79 13.92
CA VAL A 129 -30.43 -2.39 12.60
C VAL A 129 -30.25 -1.33 11.51
N GLN A 130 -31.04 -0.26 11.57
CA GLN A 130 -30.95 0.85 10.61
C GLN A 130 -29.57 1.55 10.70
N ALA A 131 -29.12 1.85 11.91
CA ALA A 131 -27.82 2.48 12.15
C ALA A 131 -26.67 1.59 11.70
N VAL A 132 -26.72 0.29 11.97
CA VAL A 132 -25.73 -0.68 11.50
C VAL A 132 -25.62 -0.67 9.97
N CYS A 133 -26.77 -0.75 9.28
CA CYS A 133 -26.81 -0.76 7.81
C CYS A 133 -26.29 0.55 7.22
N SER A 134 -26.68 1.71 7.76
CA SER A 134 -26.23 3.01 7.25
C SER A 134 -24.71 3.21 7.45
N VAL A 135 -24.18 2.85 8.61
CA VAL A 135 -22.73 2.89 8.85
C VAL A 135 -21.98 1.98 7.88
N ALA A 136 -22.46 0.75 7.65
CA ALA A 136 -21.83 -0.18 6.74
C ALA A 136 -21.81 0.33 5.29
N VAL A 137 -22.98 0.79 4.79
CA VAL A 137 -23.11 1.31 3.42
C VAL A 137 -22.22 2.53 3.24
N HIS A 138 -22.26 3.49 4.15
CA HIS A 138 -21.45 4.70 4.09
C HIS A 138 -19.95 4.41 4.10
N GLN A 139 -19.51 3.47 4.93
CA GLN A 139 -18.10 3.06 4.98
C GLN A 139 -17.64 2.35 3.70
N LEU A 140 -18.48 1.52 3.11
CA LEU A 140 -18.19 0.86 1.83
C LEU A 140 -18.11 1.85 0.69
N GLN A 141 -18.95 2.87 0.66
CA GLN A 141 -18.87 3.95 -0.31
C GLN A 141 -17.56 4.74 -0.16
N LEU A 142 -17.19 5.12 1.06
CA LEU A 142 -15.96 5.89 1.31
C LEU A 142 -14.67 5.10 1.00
N LEU A 143 -14.63 3.82 1.37
CA LEU A 143 -13.40 3.02 1.28
C LEU A 143 -13.19 2.40 -0.10
N ALA A 144 -14.27 2.10 -0.81
CA ALA A 144 -14.20 1.32 -2.04
C ALA A 144 -14.79 2.03 -3.26
N ASP A 145 -15.40 3.20 -3.09
CA ASP A 145 -16.09 3.93 -4.15
C ASP A 145 -17.07 3.03 -4.93
N ILE A 146 -17.93 2.35 -4.17
CA ILE A 146 -18.92 1.39 -4.67
C ILE A 146 -20.28 1.69 -4.07
N GLU A 147 -21.34 1.45 -4.84
CA GLU A 147 -22.69 1.43 -4.30
C GLU A 147 -22.92 0.14 -3.52
N ALA A 148 -23.39 0.27 -2.30
CA ALA A 148 -23.72 -0.85 -1.42
C ALA A 148 -25.12 -0.70 -0.83
N LEU A 149 -25.74 -1.84 -0.56
CA LEU A 149 -26.99 -1.92 0.19
C LEU A 149 -27.02 -3.19 1.04
N VAL A 150 -27.84 -3.19 2.07
CA VAL A 150 -28.12 -4.38 2.85
C VAL A 150 -29.57 -4.81 2.59
N ALA A 151 -29.73 -6.03 2.12
CA ALA A 151 -31.04 -6.65 1.92
C ALA A 151 -31.32 -7.63 3.07
N MET A 152 -32.50 -7.51 3.67
CA MET A 152 -32.97 -8.36 4.77
C MET A 152 -34.34 -8.90 4.43
N ARG A 153 -34.77 -9.96 5.10
CA ARG A 153 -36.15 -10.45 4.98
C ARG A 153 -36.99 -10.03 6.17
N ASP A 154 -38.19 -9.55 5.86
CA ASP A 154 -39.24 -9.29 6.88
C ASP A 154 -39.88 -10.59 7.35
N LYS A 155 -40.71 -10.51 8.40
CA LYS A 155 -41.51 -11.61 8.94
C LYS A 155 -42.41 -12.28 7.88
N GLN A 156 -42.77 -11.53 6.83
CA GLN A 156 -43.54 -12.01 5.68
C GLN A 156 -42.69 -12.55 4.53
N ALA A 157 -41.38 -12.74 4.75
CA ALA A 157 -40.37 -13.17 3.74
C ALA A 157 -40.20 -12.20 2.55
N ALA A 158 -40.68 -10.97 2.67
CA ALA A 158 -40.46 -9.92 1.69
C ALA A 158 -39.05 -9.29 1.86
N TRP A 159 -38.47 -8.83 0.77
CA TRP A 159 -37.19 -8.15 0.81
C TRP A 159 -37.36 -6.71 1.31
N ILE A 160 -36.58 -6.36 2.34
CA ILE A 160 -36.39 -5.00 2.81
C ILE A 160 -35.01 -4.58 2.49
N PHE A 161 -34.84 -3.50 1.73
CA PHE A 161 -33.55 -2.93 1.39
C PHE A 161 -33.25 -1.78 2.34
N LYS A 162 -32.06 -1.81 2.94
CA LYS A 162 -31.53 -0.77 3.83
C LYS A 162 -30.28 -0.19 3.18
N GLY A 163 -30.27 1.12 2.97
CA GLY A 163 -29.20 1.86 2.31
C GLY A 163 -29.77 3.13 1.70
N ASP A 164 -28.92 3.93 1.06
CA ASP A 164 -29.32 5.22 0.46
C ASP A 164 -30.08 5.04 -0.86
N LEU A 165 -30.12 3.83 -1.41
CA LEU A 165 -30.74 3.51 -2.69
C LEU A 165 -31.81 2.41 -2.52
N LEU A 166 -32.99 2.67 -3.05
CA LEU A 166 -34.02 1.65 -3.27
C LEU A 166 -33.80 1.11 -4.70
N PRO A 167 -33.20 -0.08 -4.87
CA PRO A 167 -32.91 -0.59 -6.19
C PRO A 167 -34.16 -1.13 -6.85
N SER A 168 -34.37 -0.78 -8.12
CA SER A 168 -35.23 -1.55 -9.01
C SER A 168 -34.45 -2.77 -9.50
N LEU A 169 -34.57 -3.90 -8.80
CA LEU A 169 -33.88 -5.14 -9.18
C LEU A 169 -34.60 -5.80 -10.35
N THR A 170 -33.83 -6.24 -11.33
CA THR A 170 -34.33 -7.10 -12.40
C THR A 170 -34.69 -8.49 -11.86
N GLU A 171 -35.47 -9.28 -12.62
CA GLU A 171 -35.79 -10.66 -12.22
C GLU A 171 -34.53 -11.51 -12.00
N GLN A 172 -33.52 -11.33 -12.82
CA GLN A 172 -32.22 -12.04 -12.70
C GLN A 172 -31.48 -11.66 -11.43
N GLU A 173 -31.45 -10.38 -11.07
CA GLU A 173 -30.81 -9.88 -9.85
C GLU A 173 -31.55 -10.36 -8.60
N GLN A 174 -32.88 -10.43 -8.65
CA GLN A 174 -33.69 -11.02 -7.59
C GLN A 174 -33.42 -12.54 -7.44
N ALA A 175 -33.31 -13.26 -8.55
CA ALA A 175 -32.97 -14.68 -8.53
C ALA A 175 -31.58 -14.92 -7.91
N ALA A 176 -30.58 -14.07 -8.24
CA ALA A 176 -29.24 -14.14 -7.65
C ALA A 176 -29.27 -13.85 -6.13
N ALA A 177 -30.03 -12.84 -5.69
CA ALA A 177 -30.20 -12.54 -4.28
C ALA A 177 -30.88 -13.70 -3.53
N GLN A 178 -31.94 -14.26 -4.11
CA GLN A 178 -32.66 -15.40 -3.53
C GLN A 178 -31.77 -16.65 -3.44
N TRP A 179 -30.97 -16.90 -4.47
CA TRP A 179 -30.03 -18.01 -4.48
C TRP A 179 -28.96 -17.84 -3.39
N ALA A 180 -28.34 -16.63 -3.28
CA ALA A 180 -27.35 -16.32 -2.26
C ALA A 180 -27.91 -16.50 -0.84
N TRP A 181 -29.16 -16.05 -0.60
CA TRP A 181 -29.86 -16.25 0.65
C TRP A 181 -30.07 -17.71 1.02
N LYS A 182 -30.54 -18.51 0.05
CA LYS A 182 -30.91 -19.92 0.27
C LYS A 182 -29.67 -20.80 0.50
N HIS A 183 -28.57 -20.54 -0.21
CA HIS A 183 -27.39 -21.40 -0.19
C HIS A 183 -26.25 -20.88 0.70
N GLY A 184 -26.37 -19.66 1.23
CA GLY A 184 -25.32 -19.05 2.05
C GLY A 184 -24.00 -18.82 1.28
N GLN A 185 -24.08 -18.71 -0.06
CA GLN A 185 -22.92 -18.52 -0.94
C GLN A 185 -23.10 -17.24 -1.76
N GLN A 186 -21.98 -16.67 -2.20
CA GLN A 186 -22.00 -15.48 -3.06
C GLN A 186 -22.59 -15.78 -4.43
N ALA A 187 -23.36 -14.84 -4.98
CA ALA A 187 -23.94 -14.94 -6.32
C ALA A 187 -23.99 -13.57 -7.01
N GLY A 188 -24.19 -13.54 -8.30
CA GLY A 188 -24.31 -12.32 -9.09
C GLY A 188 -22.98 -11.90 -9.75
N GLN A 189 -22.85 -10.63 -10.04
CA GLN A 189 -21.77 -10.07 -10.82
C GLN A 189 -20.38 -10.48 -10.32
N GLY A 190 -19.54 -10.99 -11.20
CA GLY A 190 -18.17 -11.38 -10.87
C GLY A 190 -18.04 -12.69 -10.09
N THR A 191 -19.11 -13.49 -9.99
CA THR A 191 -19.11 -14.85 -9.44
C THR A 191 -19.39 -15.88 -10.54
N ASP A 192 -19.20 -17.15 -10.24
CA ASP A 192 -19.52 -18.25 -11.17
C ASP A 192 -21.01 -18.63 -11.09
N THR A 193 -21.76 -18.01 -10.16
CA THR A 193 -23.18 -18.31 -9.92
C THR A 193 -24.04 -17.10 -10.30
N LEU A 194 -24.88 -17.26 -11.31
CA LEU A 194 -25.79 -16.23 -11.82
C LEU A 194 -25.07 -14.89 -12.07
N PRO A 195 -24.03 -14.86 -12.91
CA PRO A 195 -23.15 -13.71 -13.11
C PRO A 195 -23.82 -12.53 -13.81
N GLU A 196 -25.04 -12.72 -14.30
CA GLU A 196 -25.84 -11.71 -15.00
C GLU A 196 -26.42 -10.69 -14.02
N GLY A 197 -26.44 -9.43 -14.43
CA GLY A 197 -26.88 -8.31 -13.60
C GLY A 197 -25.73 -7.44 -13.12
N HIS A 198 -26.04 -6.43 -12.33
CA HIS A 198 -25.09 -5.40 -11.87
C HIS A 198 -24.73 -5.54 -10.39
N TRP A 199 -25.37 -6.49 -9.67
CA TRP A 199 -25.18 -6.68 -8.26
C TRP A 199 -24.40 -7.95 -7.95
N TRP A 200 -23.44 -7.82 -7.03
CA TRP A 200 -22.77 -8.91 -6.35
C TRP A 200 -23.38 -9.09 -4.97
N TRP A 201 -23.94 -10.25 -4.69
CA TRP A 201 -24.62 -10.58 -3.45
C TRP A 201 -23.71 -11.42 -2.56
N LEU A 202 -23.42 -10.90 -1.36
CA LEU A 202 -22.61 -11.56 -0.35
C LEU A 202 -23.48 -11.87 0.87
N PRO A 203 -23.65 -13.14 1.29
CA PRO A 203 -24.47 -13.50 2.42
C PRO A 203 -23.83 -13.03 3.72
N LEU A 204 -24.67 -12.46 4.61
CA LEU A 204 -24.35 -12.07 5.97
C LEU A 204 -24.97 -13.12 6.89
N SER A 205 -24.14 -14.03 7.42
CA SER A 205 -24.59 -15.13 8.27
C SER A 205 -24.05 -14.98 9.69
N GLY A 206 -24.93 -15.17 10.69
CA GLY A 206 -24.57 -15.26 12.10
C GLY A 206 -25.05 -16.57 12.67
N ASP A 207 -24.20 -17.28 13.40
CA ASP A 207 -24.48 -18.58 14.04
C ASP A 207 -25.14 -19.61 13.10
N GLY A 208 -24.72 -19.60 11.82
CA GLY A 208 -25.24 -20.52 10.79
C GLY A 208 -26.59 -20.12 10.20
N GLN A 209 -27.17 -19.01 10.62
CA GLN A 209 -28.45 -18.50 10.07
C GLN A 209 -28.19 -17.28 9.17
N PRO A 210 -28.90 -17.14 8.05
CA PRO A 210 -28.81 -15.96 7.20
C PRO A 210 -29.49 -14.77 7.89
N LEU A 211 -28.73 -13.72 8.15
CA LEU A 211 -29.23 -12.47 8.75
C LEU A 211 -29.59 -11.42 7.68
N GLY A 212 -28.84 -11.42 6.56
CA GLY A 212 -29.02 -10.50 5.47
C GLY A 212 -28.16 -10.83 4.28
N LEU A 213 -28.23 -9.98 3.27
CA LEU A 213 -27.33 -9.98 2.11
C LEU A 213 -26.70 -8.61 1.98
N LEU A 214 -25.41 -8.55 1.74
CA LEU A 214 -24.73 -7.34 1.30
C LEU A 214 -24.73 -7.33 -0.23
N GLY A 215 -25.48 -6.40 -0.83
CA GLY A 215 -25.49 -6.15 -2.27
C GLY A 215 -24.49 -5.06 -2.60
N ILE A 216 -23.65 -5.32 -3.59
CA ILE A 216 -22.61 -4.42 -4.07
C ILE A 216 -22.76 -4.24 -5.56
N ARG A 217 -22.84 -2.99 -5.99
CA ARG A 217 -22.88 -2.60 -7.39
C ARG A 217 -21.62 -1.87 -7.77
N THR A 218 -21.00 -2.27 -8.87
CA THR A 218 -19.86 -1.57 -9.42
C THR A 218 -20.29 -0.73 -10.63
N PHE A 219 -19.89 0.53 -10.65
CA PHE A 219 -20.17 1.42 -11.80
C PHE A 219 -19.34 1.08 -13.04
N ALA A 220 -18.21 0.42 -12.87
CA ALA A 220 -17.36 -0.01 -13.98
C ALA A 220 -17.86 -1.36 -14.54
N GLN A 221 -17.96 -1.46 -15.85
CA GLN A 221 -18.16 -2.73 -16.53
C GLN A 221 -16.98 -3.66 -16.25
N GLY A 222 -17.05 -4.45 -15.19
CA GLY A 222 -15.97 -5.36 -14.83
C GLY A 222 -16.05 -5.90 -13.42
N ARG A 223 -15.20 -6.86 -13.16
CA ARG A 223 -15.02 -7.44 -11.83
C ARG A 223 -14.40 -6.38 -10.89
N LEU A 224 -14.87 -6.35 -9.67
CA LEU A 224 -14.26 -5.55 -8.62
C LEU A 224 -12.76 -5.88 -8.50
N PRO A 225 -11.86 -4.90 -8.38
CA PRO A 225 -10.45 -5.16 -8.14
C PRO A 225 -10.24 -6.12 -6.97
N PRO A 226 -9.28 -7.06 -7.05
CA PRO A 226 -9.10 -8.08 -6.01
C PRO A 226 -8.93 -7.51 -4.60
N ASP A 227 -8.26 -6.37 -4.47
CA ASP A 227 -8.03 -5.72 -3.17
C ASP A 227 -9.33 -5.15 -2.58
N ARG A 228 -10.17 -4.53 -3.41
CA ARG A 228 -11.50 -4.05 -2.98
C ARG A 228 -12.41 -5.22 -2.63
N ARG A 229 -12.37 -6.30 -3.40
CA ARG A 229 -13.15 -7.49 -3.11
C ARG A 229 -12.76 -8.12 -1.77
N ARG A 230 -11.45 -8.21 -1.47
CA ARG A 230 -10.95 -8.68 -0.17
C ARG A 230 -11.43 -7.81 0.98
N LEU A 231 -11.41 -6.49 0.80
CA LEU A 231 -11.89 -5.54 1.79
C LEU A 231 -13.37 -5.78 2.10
N VAL A 232 -14.21 -5.89 1.07
CA VAL A 232 -15.64 -6.14 1.22
C VAL A 232 -15.90 -7.47 1.94
N CYS A 233 -15.20 -8.54 1.55
CA CYS A 233 -15.31 -9.84 2.24
C CYS A 233 -14.89 -9.76 3.70
N ALA A 234 -13.84 -8.98 4.01
CA ALA A 234 -13.38 -8.78 5.39
C ALA A 234 -14.41 -8.01 6.25
N LEU A 235 -15.22 -7.14 5.64
CA LEU A 235 -16.26 -6.37 6.31
C LEU A 235 -17.56 -7.17 6.54
N ALA A 236 -17.80 -8.20 5.77
CA ALA A 236 -19.04 -8.98 5.84
C ALA A 236 -19.24 -9.64 7.21
N GLN A 237 -18.20 -10.19 7.82
CA GLN A 237 -18.32 -10.86 9.10
C GLN A 237 -18.56 -9.92 10.29
N PRO A 238 -17.83 -8.81 10.47
CA PRO A 238 -18.16 -7.80 11.48
C PRO A 238 -19.56 -7.21 11.31
N LEU A 239 -19.99 -7.00 10.06
CA LEU A 239 -21.33 -6.53 9.76
C LEU A 239 -22.41 -7.55 10.16
N ALA A 240 -22.24 -8.81 9.84
CA ALA A 240 -23.14 -9.88 10.22
C ALA A 240 -23.28 -9.98 11.74
N GLN A 241 -22.17 -9.91 12.48
CA GLN A 241 -22.18 -9.91 13.95
C GLN A 241 -22.90 -8.69 14.54
N ALA A 242 -22.70 -7.50 13.95
CA ALA A 242 -23.38 -6.29 14.40
C ALA A 242 -24.89 -6.36 14.14
N LEU A 243 -25.28 -6.86 12.95
CA LEU A 243 -26.70 -7.09 12.61
C LEU A 243 -27.33 -8.10 13.55
N GLY A 244 -26.70 -9.23 13.82
CA GLY A 244 -27.19 -10.24 14.74
C GLY A 244 -27.46 -9.68 16.12
N ARG A 245 -26.55 -8.86 16.66
CA ARG A 245 -26.75 -8.18 17.95
C ARG A 245 -27.90 -7.18 17.92
N ALA A 246 -27.99 -6.35 16.88
CA ALA A 246 -29.02 -5.33 16.74
C ALA A 246 -30.42 -5.93 16.49
N MET A 247 -30.49 -7.18 16.02
CA MET A 247 -31.78 -7.91 15.86
C MET A 247 -32.28 -8.58 17.17
N LEU A 248 -31.37 -8.79 18.13
CA LEU A 248 -31.67 -9.40 19.43
C LEU A 248 -31.92 -8.37 20.53
N ALA A 249 -31.59 -7.10 20.30
CA ALA A 249 -31.81 -5.99 21.22
C ALA A 249 -33.20 -5.40 21.07
#